data_bf02f9d4c4603ce46408b096ef07b09a
#
_entry.id   bf02f9d4c4603ce46408b096ef07b09a
#
_cell.length_a   1.000
_cell.length_b   1.000
_cell.length_c   1.000
_cell.angle_alpha   90.00
_cell.angle_beta   90.00
_cell.angle_gamma   90.00
#
_symmetry.space_group_name_H-M   'P 1'
#
loop_
_entity.id
_entity.type
_entity.pdbx_description
1 polymer ?
#
loop_
_entity_poly.entity_id
_entity_poly.type
_entity_poly.pdbx_seq_one_letter_code
_entity_poly.pdbx_strand_id
1 'polypeptide(L)'
;MATTVSTAPAGVEARARGALLGLAVGDALGAPAENLKPSEIRRRWGRITGYVAERPAGTDDTEYALFSGLLLVRHGAGLTVAHAEAAWREWLTDIDEGAFRGAG
;
A
#
# COMPACT_ATOMS: atom_id res chain seq x y z
N MET A 1 -23.49 -22.36 7.60
CA MET A 1 -23.63 -22.54 6.43
C MET A 1 -22.48 -22.66 5.64
N ALA A 2 -22.52 -23.52 5.03
CA ALA A 2 -21.42 -23.78 4.27
C ALA A 2 -21.18 -22.69 3.34
N THR A 3 -20.14 -22.13 3.54
CA THR A 3 -19.65 -21.30 2.54
C THR A 3 -19.47 -22.13 1.33
N THR A 4 -20.20 -21.83 0.36
CA THR A 4 -20.00 -22.49 -0.90
C THR A 4 -18.60 -22.18 -1.35
N VAL A 5 -17.80 -23.18 -1.43
CA VAL A 5 -16.51 -23.00 -2.05
C VAL A 5 -16.80 -22.80 -3.52
N SER A 6 -16.72 -21.57 -3.92
CA SER A 6 -16.98 -21.24 -5.30
C SER A 6 -15.87 -21.75 -6.17
N THR A 7 -16.21 -22.41 -7.24
CA THR A 7 -15.26 -22.73 -8.30
C THR A 7 -15.08 -21.56 -9.24
N ALA A 8 -15.88 -20.51 -9.08
CA ALA A 8 -15.73 -19.29 -9.86
C ALA A 8 -14.49 -18.54 -9.43
N PRO A 9 -13.95 -17.68 -10.28
CA PRO A 9 -12.87 -16.78 -9.89
C PRO A 9 -13.26 -15.97 -8.66
N ALA A 10 -12.28 -15.57 -7.87
CA ALA A 10 -12.50 -14.74 -6.71
C ALA A 10 -13.28 -13.49 -7.07
N GLY A 11 -14.24 -13.12 -6.23
CA GLY A 11 -15.04 -11.92 -6.42
C GLY A 11 -14.20 -10.65 -6.35
N VAL A 12 -14.81 -9.55 -6.77
CA VAL A 12 -14.14 -8.24 -6.80
C VAL A 12 -13.62 -7.86 -5.41
N GLU A 13 -14.41 -8.11 -4.37
CA GLU A 13 -14.00 -7.80 -3.01
C GLU A 13 -12.74 -8.54 -2.60
N ALA A 14 -12.68 -9.84 -2.87
CA ALA A 14 -11.51 -10.64 -2.53
C ALA A 14 -10.28 -10.20 -3.32
N ARG A 15 -10.47 -9.87 -4.59
CA ARG A 15 -9.37 -9.40 -5.44
C ARG A 15 -8.87 -8.02 -5.01
N ALA A 16 -9.78 -7.13 -4.65
CA ALA A 16 -9.41 -5.80 -4.16
C ALA A 16 -8.63 -5.89 -2.85
N ARG A 17 -9.09 -6.75 -1.93
CA ARG A 17 -8.39 -6.99 -0.67
C ARG A 17 -6.98 -7.54 -0.92
N GLY A 18 -6.89 -8.54 -1.79
CA GLY A 18 -5.60 -9.12 -2.14
C GLY A 18 -4.65 -8.13 -2.80
N ALA A 19 -5.16 -7.28 -3.65
CA ALA A 19 -4.34 -6.24 -4.30
C ALA A 19 -3.79 -5.24 -3.28
N LEU A 20 -4.63 -4.78 -2.36
CA LEU A 20 -4.21 -3.81 -1.35
C LEU A 20 -3.22 -4.43 -0.35
N LEU A 21 -3.51 -5.64 0.13
CA LEU A 21 -2.59 -6.35 1.02
C LEU A 21 -1.27 -6.67 0.33
N GLY A 22 -1.33 -7.09 -0.93
CA GLY A 22 -0.13 -7.37 -1.71
C GLY A 22 0.73 -6.14 -1.90
N LEU A 23 0.10 -4.99 -2.13
CA LEU A 23 0.82 -3.72 -2.24
C LEU A 23 1.52 -3.40 -0.92
N ALA A 24 0.81 -3.49 0.19
CA ALA A 24 1.37 -3.17 1.50
C ALA A 24 2.52 -4.12 1.88
N VAL A 25 2.36 -5.41 1.63
CA VAL A 25 3.40 -6.42 1.89
C VAL A 25 4.62 -6.17 1.00
N GLY A 26 4.39 -5.94 -0.29
CA GLY A 26 5.48 -5.68 -1.23
C GLY A 26 6.24 -4.40 -0.90
N ASP A 27 5.51 -3.36 -0.53
CA ASP A 27 6.10 -2.09 -0.11
C ASP A 27 6.99 -2.29 1.13
N ALA A 28 6.50 -3.00 2.14
CA ALA A 28 7.26 -3.28 3.35
C ALA A 28 8.47 -4.17 3.09
N LEU A 29 8.35 -5.14 2.19
CA LEU A 29 9.47 -6.02 1.82
C LEU A 29 10.57 -5.23 1.11
N GLY A 30 10.19 -4.31 0.25
CA GLY A 30 11.13 -3.57 -0.58
C GLY A 30 11.68 -2.31 0.06
N ALA A 31 11.02 -1.78 1.08
CA ALA A 31 11.38 -0.49 1.67
C ALA A 31 12.86 -0.37 2.08
N PRO A 32 13.46 -1.37 2.75
CA PRO A 32 14.87 -1.27 3.14
C PRO A 32 15.83 -1.22 1.96
N ALA A 33 15.43 -1.75 0.80
CA ALA A 33 16.26 -1.78 -0.40
C ALA A 33 16.02 -0.58 -1.31
N GLU A 34 15.09 0.31 -0.96
CA GLU A 34 14.76 1.46 -1.79
C GLU A 34 15.98 2.34 -2.02
N ASN A 35 16.16 2.74 -3.27
CA ASN A 35 17.29 3.58 -3.72
C ASN A 35 18.67 2.92 -3.61
N LEU A 36 18.75 1.65 -3.32
CA LEU A 36 20.03 0.94 -3.33
C LEU A 36 20.28 0.32 -4.70
N LYS A 37 21.55 0.22 -5.08
CA LYS A 37 21.93 -0.47 -6.30
C LYS A 37 21.78 -1.97 -6.15
N PRO A 38 21.48 -2.70 -7.23
CA PRO A 38 21.37 -4.16 -7.15
C PRO A 38 22.56 -4.85 -6.50
N SER A 39 23.77 -4.36 -6.75
CA SER A 39 24.97 -4.93 -6.15
C SER A 39 25.01 -4.74 -4.65
N GLU A 40 24.49 -3.60 -4.15
CA GLU A 40 24.42 -3.34 -2.72
C GLU A 40 23.38 -4.23 -2.04
N ILE A 41 22.26 -4.45 -2.70
CA ILE A 41 21.20 -5.33 -2.21
C ILE A 41 21.73 -6.76 -2.07
N ARG A 42 22.42 -7.24 -3.11
CA ARG A 42 23.01 -8.58 -3.09
C ARG A 42 24.05 -8.71 -1.99
N ARG A 43 24.85 -7.68 -1.80
CA ARG A 43 25.90 -7.71 -0.77
C ARG A 43 25.32 -7.75 0.64
N ARG A 44 24.22 -7.00 0.87
CA ARG A 44 23.61 -6.92 2.21
C ARG A 44 22.79 -8.16 2.56
N TRP A 45 21.98 -8.61 1.63
CA TRP A 45 20.98 -9.65 1.92
C TRP A 45 21.03 -10.85 1.00
N GLY A 46 21.78 -10.79 -0.10
CA GLY A 46 21.70 -11.79 -1.13
C GLY A 46 20.35 -11.71 -1.83
N ARG A 47 19.54 -12.73 -1.69
CA ARG A 47 18.16 -12.71 -2.19
C ARG A 47 17.22 -12.40 -1.03
N ILE A 48 16.36 -11.43 -1.22
CA ILE A 48 15.37 -11.06 -0.21
C ILE A 48 14.18 -12.01 -0.35
N THR A 49 13.98 -12.87 0.64
CA THR A 49 12.91 -13.85 0.66
C THR A 49 11.91 -13.61 1.79
N GLY A 50 12.11 -12.58 2.58
CA GLY A 50 11.23 -12.22 3.67
C GLY A 50 11.59 -10.83 4.16
N TYR A 51 10.92 -10.37 5.19
CA TYR A 51 11.20 -9.06 5.76
C TYR A 51 12.62 -9.01 6.33
N VAL A 52 13.38 -8.02 5.89
CA VAL A 52 14.75 -7.82 6.39
C VAL A 52 14.82 -6.72 7.44
N ALA A 53 13.78 -5.92 7.56
CA ALA A 53 13.70 -4.91 8.62
C ALA A 53 13.26 -5.54 9.93
N GLU A 54 13.78 -5.06 11.04
CA GLU A 54 13.36 -5.52 12.36
C GLU A 54 11.89 -5.21 12.61
N ARG A 55 11.44 -4.06 12.16
CA ARG A 55 10.03 -3.64 12.25
C ARG A 55 9.53 -3.29 10.85
N PRO A 56 9.09 -4.29 10.09
CA PRO A 56 8.64 -4.04 8.73
C PRO A 56 7.47 -3.07 8.73
N ALA A 57 7.52 -2.11 7.84
CA ALA A 57 6.45 -1.13 7.68
C ALA A 57 6.39 -0.66 6.24
N GLY A 58 5.19 -0.34 5.79
CA GLY A 58 5.01 0.29 4.50
C GLY A 58 5.51 1.73 4.50
N THR A 59 5.61 2.28 3.31
CA THR A 59 6.01 3.67 3.08
C THR A 59 4.79 4.50 2.70
N ASP A 60 5.03 5.70 2.17
CA ASP A 60 4.00 6.56 1.60
C ASP A 60 3.24 5.87 0.45
N ASP A 61 3.86 4.93 -0.25
CA ASP A 61 3.16 4.17 -1.29
C ASP A 61 1.92 3.47 -0.75
N THR A 62 2.05 2.80 0.39
CA THR A 62 0.90 2.16 1.04
C THR A 62 -0.11 3.20 1.52
N GLU A 63 0.36 4.31 2.06
CA GLU A 63 -0.53 5.37 2.56
C GLU A 63 -1.31 6.03 1.44
N TYR A 64 -0.69 6.29 0.30
CA TYR A 64 -1.40 6.82 -0.87
C TYR A 64 -2.39 5.81 -1.44
N ALA A 65 -2.06 4.53 -1.40
CA ALA A 65 -2.99 3.49 -1.83
C ALA A 65 -4.23 3.45 -0.92
N LEU A 66 -4.04 3.58 0.39
CA LEU A 66 -5.14 3.65 1.34
C LEU A 66 -6.00 4.90 1.12
N PHE A 67 -5.36 6.03 0.88
CA PHE A 67 -6.05 7.27 0.55
C PHE A 67 -6.94 7.09 -0.69
N SER A 68 -6.39 6.50 -1.73
CA SER A 68 -7.13 6.22 -2.97
C SER A 68 -8.30 5.27 -2.72
N GLY A 69 -8.08 4.24 -1.91
CA GLY A 69 -9.13 3.30 -1.54
C GLY A 69 -10.27 3.96 -0.79
N LEU A 70 -9.95 4.85 0.15
CA LEU A 70 -10.98 5.59 0.89
C LEU A 70 -11.78 6.52 -0.02
N LEU A 71 -11.14 7.14 -1.01
CA LEU A 71 -11.85 7.94 -2.01
C LEU A 71 -12.85 7.10 -2.78
N LEU A 72 -12.44 5.90 -3.21
CA LEU A 72 -13.33 4.99 -3.93
C LEU A 72 -14.48 4.51 -3.06
N VAL A 73 -14.23 4.26 -1.79
CA VAL A 73 -15.29 3.87 -0.85
C VAL A 73 -16.31 5.00 -0.70
N ARG A 74 -15.83 6.23 -0.61
CA ARG A 74 -16.71 7.39 -0.39
C ARG A 74 -17.50 7.77 -1.64
N HIS A 75 -16.89 7.74 -2.79
CA HIS A 75 -17.47 8.28 -4.01
C HIS A 75 -17.81 7.24 -5.09
N GLY A 76 -17.24 6.05 -5.01
CA GLY A 76 -17.47 5.00 -6.00
C GLY A 76 -17.17 5.46 -7.41
N ALA A 77 -18.00 5.04 -8.34
CA ALA A 77 -17.84 5.41 -9.75
C ALA A 77 -18.05 6.91 -10.01
N GLY A 78 -18.60 7.63 -9.05
CA GLY A 78 -18.79 9.07 -9.14
C GLY A 78 -17.57 9.89 -8.74
N LEU A 79 -16.45 9.25 -8.44
CA LEU A 79 -15.22 9.94 -8.04
C LEU A 79 -14.76 10.88 -9.16
N THR A 80 -14.47 12.12 -8.77
CA THR A 80 -13.97 13.16 -9.67
C THR A 80 -12.64 13.70 -9.18
N VAL A 81 -11.95 14.43 -10.05
CA VAL A 81 -10.72 15.13 -9.66
C VAL A 81 -11.01 16.12 -8.53
N ALA A 82 -12.13 16.80 -8.56
CA ALA A 82 -12.52 17.75 -7.51
C ALA A 82 -12.65 17.05 -6.15
N HIS A 83 -13.22 15.84 -6.13
CA HIS A 83 -13.30 15.05 -4.90
C HIS A 83 -11.92 14.71 -4.36
N ALA A 84 -11.02 14.30 -5.25
CA ALA A 84 -9.66 13.95 -4.86
C ALA A 84 -8.90 15.16 -4.31
N GLU A 85 -9.03 16.31 -4.95
CA GLU A 85 -8.39 17.53 -4.48
C GLU A 85 -8.91 17.96 -3.12
N ALA A 86 -10.22 17.89 -2.91
CA ALA A 86 -10.82 18.26 -1.63
C ALA A 86 -10.34 17.32 -0.51
N ALA A 87 -10.32 16.03 -0.78
CA ALA A 87 -9.85 15.04 0.20
C ALA A 87 -8.37 15.22 0.51
N TRP A 88 -7.56 15.52 -0.50
CA TRP A 88 -6.14 15.78 -0.30
C TRP A 88 -5.93 16.94 0.66
N ARG A 89 -6.65 18.06 0.44
CA ARG A 89 -6.57 19.23 1.33
C ARG A 89 -7.03 18.90 2.74
N GLU A 90 -8.13 18.15 2.86
CA GLU A 90 -8.70 17.80 4.16
C GLU A 90 -7.82 16.85 4.94
N TRP A 91 -7.27 15.83 4.28
CA TRP A 91 -6.65 14.70 4.97
C TRP A 91 -5.13 14.72 5.01
N LEU A 92 -4.49 15.34 4.03
CA LEU A 92 -3.05 15.24 3.88
C LEU A 92 -2.30 16.54 4.18
N THR A 93 -2.93 17.70 4.02
CA THR A 93 -2.24 18.96 4.25
C THR A 93 -2.03 19.27 5.73
N ASP A 94 -2.83 18.70 6.60
CA ASP A 94 -2.70 18.88 8.04
C ASP A 94 -1.79 17.84 8.69
N ILE A 95 -1.28 16.89 7.91
CA ILE A 95 -0.41 15.84 8.42
C ILE A 95 1.04 16.29 8.30
N ASP A 96 1.79 16.15 9.39
CA ASP A 96 3.22 16.39 9.36
C ASP A 96 3.88 15.41 8.39
N GLU A 97 4.53 15.95 7.37
CA GLU A 97 5.20 15.13 6.37
C GLU A 97 6.22 14.15 6.97
N GLY A 98 6.86 14.55 8.05
CA GLY A 98 7.79 13.67 8.74
C GLY A 98 7.12 12.42 9.29
N ALA A 99 5.95 12.59 9.89
CA ALA A 99 5.18 11.47 10.39
C ALA A 99 4.63 10.61 9.26
N PHE A 100 4.20 11.25 8.18
CA PHE A 100 3.66 10.58 7.01
C PHE A 100 4.71 9.68 6.36
N ARG A 101 5.91 10.17 6.23
CA ARG A 101 6.99 9.42 5.57
C ARG A 101 7.61 8.36 6.46
N GLY A 102 7.03 8.13 7.61
CA GLY A 102 7.50 7.04 8.45
C GLY A 102 8.85 7.29 9.05
N ALA A 103 9.26 8.50 9.18
CA ALA A 103 10.49 8.84 9.89
C ALA A 103 11.65 7.95 9.50
N GLY A 104 11.67 7.58 8.33
CA GLY A 104 12.67 6.64 8.04
C GLY A 104 13.63 6.48 7.35
#